data_ef76c3fc8d7e87a9475241b55d6681de
#
_entry.id   ef76c3fc8d7e87a9475241b55d6681de
#
_cell.length_a   1.000
_cell.length_b   1.000
_cell.length_c   1.000
_cell.angle_alpha   90.00
_cell.angle_beta   90.00
_cell.angle_gamma   90.00
#
_symmetry.space_group_name_H-M   'P 1'
#
loop_
_entity.id
_entity.type
_entity.pdbx_description
1 polymer ?
#
loop_
_entity_poly.entity_id
_entity_poly.type
_entity_poly.pdbx_seq_one_letter_code
_entity_poly.pdbx_strand_id
1 'polypeptide(L)'
;LGLWNIVSGGYDKQNKIILFLKEIIPTKISRKVRDTVFIVPDLKERNKFLSLQVEKYEQGLDGKLFNDKVFISQKNKKEYLLKEFFLPFPRLDTRLGWAATENSKRAHYLEILEDKVFLISGLGETIYFNKENIKKKKLNQKKIKNNINAILEENKAELIGIRDLYYEDNFLYITMQHKDKDGFTVNVYRAKIDYSELKFELFFKTGEYWPTYNVFSGGRIEKFKDSKILFSIGYSKKYETPQNKRSLLGKIISIDKKTKNYELISYGHRNPQGLHYLNKHNIIINTEHGPKGGDEINFNFLKNSEPPNFGWPVSSYGVPYPGEEKIFEEKGWLKKSHDENGFNEPIRYYTPSIGISELVYLPKGKSPDGKEYLFVSSLRAASIYVIKLNDELDKILDED
;
A
#
# COMPACT_ATOMS: atom_id res chain seq x y z
N LEU A 1 16.74 -29.88 18.74
CA LEU A 1 15.49 -30.23 18.04
C LEU A 1 14.27 -29.43 18.57
N GLY A 2 14.14 -29.26 19.91
CA GLY A 2 13.03 -28.49 20.51
C GLY A 2 13.05 -26.99 20.19
N LEU A 3 14.21 -26.36 20.20
CA LEU A 3 14.41 -24.95 19.82
C LEU A 3 14.15 -24.70 18.31
N TRP A 4 14.39 -25.70 17.48
CA TRP A 4 14.19 -25.58 16.04
C TRP A 4 12.69 -25.57 15.66
N ASN A 5 11.88 -26.37 16.33
CA ASN A 5 10.41 -26.36 16.14
C ASN A 5 9.74 -25.08 16.67
N ILE A 6 10.32 -24.43 17.67
CA ILE A 6 9.84 -23.12 18.18
C ILE A 6 10.15 -21.99 17.20
N VAL A 7 11.23 -22.14 16.43
CA VAL A 7 11.73 -21.13 15.49
C VAL A 7 11.16 -21.30 14.08
N SER A 8 10.87 -22.55 13.66
CA SER A 8 10.32 -22.84 12.33
C SER A 8 8.77 -22.90 12.26
N GLY A 9 8.12 -23.10 13.39
CA GLY A 9 6.66 -22.99 13.51
C GLY A 9 6.25 -21.52 13.57
N GLY A 10 5.61 -21.04 12.53
CA GLY A 10 5.18 -19.68 12.28
C GLY A 10 5.05 -18.77 13.50
N TYR A 11 5.30 -17.51 13.30
CA TYR A 11 5.37 -16.45 14.30
C TYR A 11 4.08 -16.34 15.13
N ASP A 12 3.81 -17.33 15.98
CA ASP A 12 2.71 -17.29 16.93
C ASP A 12 3.09 -16.36 18.08
N LYS A 13 2.54 -15.15 18.06
CA LYS A 13 2.77 -14.10 19.07
C LYS A 13 2.24 -14.46 20.46
N GLN A 14 1.48 -15.54 20.59
CA GLN A 14 0.93 -15.98 21.87
C GLN A 14 1.83 -16.98 22.61
N ASN A 15 2.96 -17.37 22.01
CA ASN A 15 3.86 -18.28 22.67
C ASN A 15 4.59 -17.58 23.83
N LYS A 16 4.15 -17.87 25.05
CA LYS A 16 4.67 -17.28 26.30
C LYS A 16 6.19 -17.43 26.44
N ILE A 17 6.79 -18.46 25.83
CA ILE A 17 8.26 -18.70 25.87
C ILE A 17 8.99 -17.66 25.02
N ILE A 18 8.44 -17.27 23.87
CA ILE A 18 9.04 -16.23 23.01
C ILE A 18 8.93 -14.85 23.67
N LEU A 19 7.84 -14.57 24.35
CA LEU A 19 7.66 -13.34 25.12
C LEU A 19 8.64 -13.29 26.29
N PHE A 20 8.78 -14.37 27.05
CA PHE A 20 9.71 -14.50 28.16
C PHE A 20 11.18 -14.35 27.72
N LEU A 21 11.57 -14.95 26.60
CA LEU A 21 12.94 -14.80 26.06
C LEU A 21 13.22 -13.38 25.58
N LYS A 22 12.20 -12.64 25.10
CA LYS A 22 12.35 -11.22 24.71
C LYS A 22 12.55 -10.30 25.90
N GLU A 23 12.01 -10.62 27.06
CA GLU A 23 12.20 -9.83 28.29
C GLU A 23 13.57 -10.02 28.91
N ILE A 24 14.15 -11.23 28.78
CA ILE A 24 15.43 -11.58 29.46
C ILE A 24 16.64 -11.29 28.58
N ILE A 25 16.53 -11.35 27.26
CA ILE A 25 17.67 -11.18 26.35
C ILE A 25 17.84 -9.72 25.96
N PRO A 26 18.95 -9.06 26.31
CA PRO A 26 19.23 -7.68 25.91
C PRO A 26 19.11 -7.50 24.38
N THR A 27 18.54 -6.39 23.96
CA THR A 27 18.21 -6.10 22.54
C THR A 27 19.41 -6.25 21.59
N LYS A 28 20.63 -5.98 22.06
CA LYS A 28 21.87 -6.19 21.28
C LYS A 28 22.18 -7.68 21.03
N ILE A 29 21.92 -8.54 22.02
CA ILE A 29 22.13 -9.99 21.92
C ILE A 29 21.01 -10.61 21.08
N SER A 30 19.77 -10.18 21.26
CA SER A 30 18.65 -10.66 20.46
C SER A 30 18.80 -10.32 18.97
N ARG A 31 19.39 -9.16 18.62
CA ARG A 31 19.77 -8.84 17.22
C ARG A 31 20.81 -9.81 16.68
N LYS A 32 21.90 -10.06 17.44
CA LYS A 32 22.99 -10.93 17.00
C LYS A 32 22.53 -12.40 16.84
N VAL A 33 21.70 -12.89 17.76
CA VAL A 33 21.08 -14.23 17.67
C VAL A 33 20.11 -14.30 16.49
N ARG A 34 19.27 -13.30 16.30
CA ARG A 34 18.40 -13.20 15.12
C ARG A 34 19.22 -13.25 13.84
N ASP A 35 20.24 -12.40 13.73
CA ASP A 35 21.03 -12.26 12.52
C ASP A 35 21.86 -13.52 12.23
N THR A 36 22.28 -14.26 13.28
CA THR A 36 23.04 -15.52 13.12
C THR A 36 22.12 -16.74 12.88
N VAL A 37 20.98 -16.81 13.54
CA VAL A 37 20.09 -18.01 13.49
C VAL A 37 19.08 -17.92 12.35
N PHE A 38 18.65 -16.72 11.97
CA PHE A 38 17.60 -16.51 10.96
C PHE A 38 18.12 -16.14 9.57
N ILE A 39 19.32 -15.54 9.45
CA ILE A 39 19.86 -15.19 8.14
C ILE A 39 20.21 -16.45 7.32
N VAL A 40 20.70 -17.52 7.93
CA VAL A 40 21.11 -18.72 7.20
C VAL A 40 19.93 -19.52 6.64
N PRO A 41 18.84 -19.76 7.39
CA PRO A 41 17.62 -20.36 6.84
C PRO A 41 16.95 -19.49 5.77
N ASP A 42 16.84 -18.18 6.02
CA ASP A 42 16.28 -17.21 5.08
C ASP A 42 17.10 -17.12 3.79
N LEU A 43 18.43 -17.14 3.87
CA LEU A 43 19.32 -17.22 2.72
C LEU A 43 19.16 -18.54 1.93
N LYS A 44 18.93 -19.65 2.60
CA LYS A 44 18.69 -20.95 1.92
C LYS A 44 17.35 -20.97 1.21
N GLU A 45 16.29 -20.54 1.86
CA GLU A 45 14.97 -20.40 1.22
C GLU A 45 15.02 -19.43 0.04
N ARG A 46 15.73 -18.36 0.21
CA ARG A 46 15.93 -17.35 -0.79
C ARG A 46 16.76 -17.84 -1.97
N ASN A 47 17.87 -18.53 -1.74
CA ASN A 47 18.65 -19.14 -2.81
C ASN A 47 17.84 -20.19 -3.57
N LYS A 48 17.04 -21.00 -2.86
CA LYS A 48 16.09 -21.92 -3.46
C LYS A 48 15.05 -21.17 -4.30
N PHE A 49 14.52 -20.07 -3.78
CA PHE A 49 13.57 -19.24 -4.51
C PHE A 49 14.19 -18.60 -5.76
N LEU A 50 15.41 -18.03 -5.64
CA LEU A 50 16.14 -17.44 -6.77
C LEU A 50 16.50 -18.49 -7.82
N SER A 51 16.97 -19.66 -7.41
CA SER A 51 17.25 -20.78 -8.32
C SER A 51 15.99 -21.21 -9.07
N LEU A 52 14.84 -21.28 -8.39
CA LEU A 52 13.56 -21.56 -9.01
C LEU A 52 13.11 -20.46 -9.99
N GLN A 53 13.45 -19.21 -9.72
CA GLN A 53 13.16 -18.08 -10.61
C GLN A 53 14.03 -18.15 -11.88
N VAL A 54 15.33 -18.39 -11.70
CA VAL A 54 16.27 -18.58 -12.82
C VAL A 54 15.85 -19.76 -13.69
N GLU A 55 15.56 -20.90 -13.09
CA GLU A 55 15.09 -22.10 -13.77
C GLU A 55 13.79 -21.83 -14.58
N LYS A 56 12.82 -21.10 -13.99
CA LYS A 56 11.60 -20.72 -14.69
C LYS A 56 11.86 -19.76 -15.85
N TYR A 57 12.82 -18.87 -15.70
CA TYR A 57 13.24 -17.95 -16.76
C TYR A 57 13.87 -18.72 -17.93
N GLU A 58 14.77 -19.65 -17.62
CA GLU A 58 15.43 -20.54 -18.56
C GLU A 58 14.42 -21.49 -19.27
N GLN A 59 13.39 -21.92 -18.57
CA GLN A 59 12.28 -22.71 -19.13
C GLN A 59 11.30 -21.90 -19.98
N GLY A 60 11.50 -20.59 -20.14
CA GLY A 60 10.62 -19.72 -20.92
C GLY A 60 9.20 -19.62 -20.35
N LEU A 61 9.06 -19.67 -19.01
CA LEU A 61 7.78 -19.58 -18.31
C LEU A 61 7.29 -18.15 -18.14
N ASP A 62 8.02 -17.16 -18.65
CA ASP A 62 7.66 -15.75 -18.59
C ASP A 62 6.25 -15.50 -19.12
N GLY A 63 5.38 -14.97 -18.26
CA GLY A 63 3.95 -14.75 -18.54
C GLY A 63 3.11 -16.02 -18.66
N LYS A 64 3.66 -17.22 -18.41
CA LYS A 64 2.89 -18.46 -18.37
C LYS A 64 2.14 -18.62 -17.06
N LEU A 65 1.00 -19.30 -17.13
CA LEU A 65 0.26 -19.76 -15.96
C LEU A 65 1.16 -20.72 -15.17
N PHE A 66 1.48 -20.34 -13.97
CA PHE A 66 2.36 -21.10 -13.08
C PHE A 66 1.57 -22.06 -12.19
N ASN A 67 0.40 -21.62 -11.74
CA ASN A 67 -0.41 -22.36 -10.79
C ASN A 67 -1.89 -22.05 -11.02
N ASP A 68 -2.71 -23.06 -10.85
CA ASP A 68 -4.17 -22.96 -10.91
C ASP A 68 -4.70 -23.72 -9.71
N LYS A 69 -5.06 -23.00 -8.65
CA LYS A 69 -5.46 -23.57 -7.37
C LYS A 69 -6.84 -23.09 -6.98
N VAL A 70 -7.64 -24.02 -6.43
CA VAL A 70 -8.82 -23.65 -5.67
C VAL A 70 -8.39 -23.35 -4.24
N PHE A 71 -8.70 -22.15 -3.80
CA PHE A 71 -8.54 -21.71 -2.44
C PHE A 71 -9.90 -21.77 -1.73
N ILE A 72 -9.94 -22.37 -0.55
CA ILE A 72 -11.16 -22.46 0.25
C ILE A 72 -11.05 -21.50 1.43
N SER A 73 -11.97 -20.58 1.55
CA SER A 73 -12.06 -19.69 2.70
C SER A 73 -12.19 -20.51 3.99
N GLN A 74 -11.42 -20.18 5.00
CA GLN A 74 -11.43 -20.88 6.28
C GLN A 74 -12.73 -20.66 7.05
N LYS A 75 -13.32 -19.48 6.94
CA LYS A 75 -14.50 -19.08 7.70
C LYS A 75 -15.80 -19.57 7.06
N ASN A 76 -16.04 -19.23 5.81
CA ASN A 76 -17.33 -19.46 5.14
C ASN A 76 -17.31 -20.64 4.15
N LYS A 77 -16.16 -21.34 4.00
CA LYS A 77 -15.96 -22.48 3.10
C LYS A 77 -16.24 -22.17 1.62
N LYS A 78 -16.26 -20.88 1.23
CA LYS A 78 -16.35 -20.51 -0.19
C LYS A 78 -15.09 -20.90 -0.94
N GLU A 79 -15.26 -21.32 -2.17
CA GLU A 79 -14.17 -21.68 -3.08
C GLU A 79 -13.82 -20.48 -3.96
N TYR A 80 -12.53 -20.20 -4.06
CA TYR A 80 -11.97 -19.15 -4.94
C TYR A 80 -10.94 -19.80 -5.87
N LEU A 81 -11.06 -19.54 -7.16
CA LEU A 81 -10.07 -19.98 -8.14
C LEU A 81 -8.94 -18.95 -8.22
N LEU A 82 -7.74 -19.35 -7.80
CA LEU A 82 -6.53 -18.53 -7.87
C LEU A 82 -5.66 -18.97 -9.07
N LYS A 83 -5.41 -18.03 -9.99
CA LYS A 83 -4.47 -18.23 -11.09
C LYS A 83 -3.20 -17.41 -10.86
N GLU A 84 -2.06 -18.10 -10.79
CA GLU A 84 -0.76 -17.48 -10.61
C GLU A 84 0.01 -17.45 -11.91
N PHE A 85 0.45 -16.28 -12.34
CA PHE A 85 1.30 -16.09 -13.51
C PHE A 85 2.69 -15.62 -13.08
N PHE A 86 3.70 -16.14 -13.74
CA PHE A 86 5.05 -15.66 -13.55
C PHE A 86 5.30 -14.39 -14.35
N LEU A 87 5.70 -13.29 -13.68
CA LEU A 87 6.09 -12.04 -14.31
C LEU A 87 7.56 -11.74 -13.98
N PRO A 88 8.41 -11.47 -14.97
CA PRO A 88 9.84 -11.30 -14.78
C PRO A 88 10.20 -9.88 -14.38
N PHE A 89 9.58 -9.37 -13.33
CA PHE A 89 10.07 -8.15 -12.71
C PHE A 89 11.32 -8.46 -11.88
N PRO A 90 12.41 -7.70 -12.02
CA PRO A 90 13.58 -7.89 -11.20
C PRO A 90 13.19 -7.75 -9.74
N ARG A 91 13.40 -8.81 -8.97
CA ARG A 91 13.30 -8.74 -7.53
C ARG A 91 14.60 -8.19 -6.99
N LEU A 92 14.51 -7.07 -6.29
CA LEU A 92 15.64 -6.56 -5.55
C LEU A 92 16.12 -7.59 -4.52
N ASP A 93 17.42 -7.70 -4.43
CA ASP A 93 18.07 -8.57 -3.46
C ASP A 93 17.72 -8.13 -2.03
N THR A 94 17.09 -9.04 -1.27
CA THR A 94 16.60 -8.79 0.09
C THR A 94 17.68 -8.93 1.16
N ARG A 95 18.96 -9.04 0.80
CA ARG A 95 20.08 -9.25 1.75
C ARG A 95 20.24 -8.18 2.81
N LEU A 96 19.65 -7.01 2.59
CA LEU A 96 19.77 -5.87 3.50
C LEU A 96 18.70 -5.79 4.59
N GLY A 97 17.98 -6.89 4.84
CA GLY A 97 16.98 -6.94 5.90
C GLY A 97 15.79 -6.01 5.64
N TRP A 98 15.05 -5.70 6.67
CA TRP A 98 13.88 -4.82 6.66
C TRP A 98 14.23 -3.33 6.45
N ALA A 99 15.25 -3.03 5.67
CA ALA A 99 15.50 -1.66 5.25
C ALA A 99 14.31 -1.18 4.41
N ALA A 100 13.63 -0.22 4.96
CA ALA A 100 12.39 0.31 4.42
C ALA A 100 12.51 0.82 2.97
N THR A 101 13.73 1.18 2.51
CA THR A 101 14.07 1.57 1.14
C THR A 101 13.69 0.53 0.11
N GLU A 102 13.82 -0.75 0.44
CA GLU A 102 13.61 -1.81 -0.54
C GLU A 102 12.16 -2.25 -0.67
N ASN A 103 11.36 -2.10 0.39
CA ASN A 103 9.96 -2.50 0.35
C ASN A 103 9.15 -1.72 -0.69
N SER A 104 9.42 -0.43 -0.86
CA SER A 104 8.75 0.38 -1.88
C SER A 104 9.16 0.03 -3.30
N LYS A 105 10.41 -0.39 -3.49
CA LYS A 105 10.91 -0.83 -4.80
C LYS A 105 10.37 -2.20 -5.21
N ARG A 106 9.82 -2.99 -4.27
CA ARG A 106 9.21 -4.31 -4.52
C ARG A 106 7.72 -4.23 -4.83
N ALA A 107 7.09 -3.11 -4.55
CA ALA A 107 5.68 -2.93 -4.85
C ALA A 107 5.45 -3.00 -6.36
N HIS A 108 4.26 -3.45 -6.73
CA HIS A 108 3.77 -3.45 -8.10
C HIS A 108 2.38 -2.85 -8.08
N TYR A 109 2.10 -2.01 -9.04
CA TYR A 109 0.83 -1.35 -9.19
C TYR A 109 0.22 -1.78 -10.50
N LEU A 110 -1.08 -2.03 -10.47
CA LEU A 110 -1.84 -2.55 -11.59
C LEU A 110 -3.01 -1.64 -11.90
N GLU A 111 -3.21 -1.38 -13.19
CA GLU A 111 -4.37 -0.64 -13.68
C GLU A 111 -4.98 -1.34 -14.88
N ILE A 112 -6.31 -1.27 -15.02
CA ILE A 112 -7.04 -1.87 -16.11
C ILE A 112 -7.56 -0.79 -17.06
N LEU A 113 -7.01 -0.79 -18.28
CA LEU A 113 -7.39 0.10 -19.35
C LEU A 113 -8.19 -0.68 -20.37
N GLU A 114 -9.53 -0.54 -20.37
CA GLU A 114 -10.41 -1.23 -21.30
C GLU A 114 -10.14 -2.74 -21.40
N ASP A 115 -9.44 -3.17 -22.46
CA ASP A 115 -9.03 -4.55 -22.73
C ASP A 115 -7.59 -4.89 -22.29
N LYS A 116 -6.85 -3.93 -21.73
CA LYS A 116 -5.45 -4.08 -21.31
C LYS A 116 -5.31 -4.06 -19.80
N VAL A 117 -4.30 -4.77 -19.33
CA VAL A 117 -3.81 -4.68 -17.95
C VAL A 117 -2.40 -4.10 -18.01
N PHE A 118 -2.20 -2.99 -17.32
CA PHE A 118 -0.89 -2.36 -17.13
C PHE A 118 -0.36 -2.68 -15.74
N LEU A 119 0.94 -2.92 -15.66
CA LEU A 119 1.65 -3.01 -14.39
C LEU A 119 2.89 -2.15 -14.43
N ILE A 120 3.16 -1.48 -13.32
CA ILE A 120 4.42 -0.80 -13.08
C ILE A 120 5.05 -1.33 -11.80
N SER A 121 6.36 -1.60 -11.84
CA SER A 121 7.11 -1.93 -10.62
C SER A 121 7.45 -0.68 -9.82
N GLY A 122 7.78 -0.85 -8.54
CA GLY A 122 8.32 0.25 -7.73
C GLY A 122 9.60 0.88 -8.28
N LEU A 123 10.27 0.22 -9.21
CA LEU A 123 11.44 0.74 -9.96
C LEU A 123 11.08 1.45 -11.26
N GLY A 124 9.79 1.51 -11.62
CA GLY A 124 9.32 2.16 -12.83
C GLY A 124 9.32 1.27 -14.08
N GLU A 125 9.67 -0.01 -13.99
CA GLU A 125 9.54 -0.90 -15.13
C GLU A 125 8.06 -1.14 -15.45
N THR A 126 7.67 -0.95 -16.70
CA THR A 126 6.28 -1.02 -17.14
C THR A 126 6.07 -2.13 -18.15
N ILE A 127 5.02 -2.90 -17.92
CA ILE A 127 4.54 -3.93 -18.86
C ILE A 127 3.04 -3.79 -19.05
N TYR A 128 2.53 -4.37 -20.16
CA TYR A 128 1.11 -4.56 -20.37
C TYR A 128 0.81 -5.87 -21.07
N PHE A 129 -0.44 -6.33 -20.96
CA PHE A 129 -0.97 -7.47 -21.69
C PHE A 129 -2.48 -7.34 -21.87
N ASN A 130 -3.05 -8.13 -22.79
CA ASN A 130 -4.48 -8.15 -23.01
C ASN A 130 -5.19 -8.87 -21.86
N LYS A 131 -6.23 -8.26 -21.30
CA LYS A 131 -7.01 -8.79 -20.17
C LYS A 131 -7.55 -10.20 -20.44
N GLU A 132 -7.97 -10.49 -21.69
CA GLU A 132 -8.44 -11.82 -22.09
C GLU A 132 -7.37 -12.92 -21.93
N ASN A 133 -6.07 -12.55 -21.92
CA ASN A 133 -4.99 -13.50 -21.75
C ASN A 133 -4.91 -14.11 -20.34
N ILE A 134 -5.56 -13.48 -19.34
CA ILE A 134 -5.74 -14.05 -18.00
C ILE A 134 -6.51 -15.40 -18.06
N LYS A 135 -7.38 -15.55 -19.06
CA LYS A 135 -8.11 -16.81 -19.28
C LYS A 135 -7.25 -17.87 -20.00
N LYS A 136 -6.12 -17.46 -20.57
CA LYS A 136 -5.18 -18.32 -21.29
C LYS A 136 -4.06 -18.78 -20.35
N LYS A 137 -3.24 -19.75 -20.81
CA LYS A 137 -2.07 -20.23 -20.05
C LYS A 137 -0.85 -19.32 -20.18
N LYS A 138 -0.95 -18.20 -20.92
CA LYS A 138 0.15 -17.25 -21.15
C LYS A 138 -0.38 -15.83 -21.32
N LEU A 139 0.22 -14.87 -20.62
CA LEU A 139 -0.19 -13.47 -20.67
C LEU A 139 0.27 -12.75 -21.94
N ASN A 140 1.38 -13.18 -22.55
CA ASN A 140 2.01 -12.53 -23.71
C ASN A 140 2.26 -11.03 -23.43
N GLN A 141 2.83 -10.74 -22.23
CA GLN A 141 3.12 -9.38 -21.82
C GLN A 141 4.18 -8.72 -22.69
N LYS A 142 4.07 -7.42 -22.82
CA LYS A 142 5.00 -6.56 -23.53
C LYS A 142 5.58 -5.51 -22.60
N LYS A 143 6.88 -5.21 -22.71
CA LYS A 143 7.51 -4.09 -22.02
C LYS A 143 7.24 -2.80 -22.77
N ILE A 144 7.07 -1.71 -22.03
CA ILE A 144 6.97 -0.35 -22.57
C ILE A 144 8.16 0.45 -22.05
N LYS A 145 8.83 1.18 -22.92
CA LYS A 145 9.85 2.15 -22.53
C LYS A 145 9.21 3.32 -21.82
N ASN A 146 9.93 3.93 -20.90
CA ASN A 146 9.53 5.19 -20.29
C ASN A 146 10.74 6.07 -19.97
N ASN A 147 10.49 7.32 -19.63
CA ASN A 147 11.51 8.34 -19.36
C ASN A 147 11.75 8.61 -17.88
N ILE A 148 11.32 7.72 -16.96
CA ILE A 148 11.48 7.94 -15.51
C ILE A 148 12.93 8.21 -15.13
N ASN A 149 13.88 7.42 -15.66
CA ASN A 149 15.30 7.63 -15.38
C ASN A 149 15.79 8.99 -15.89
N ALA A 150 15.38 9.42 -17.09
CA ALA A 150 15.74 10.73 -17.62
C ALA A 150 15.22 11.88 -16.72
N ILE A 151 13.97 11.77 -16.21
CA ILE A 151 13.42 12.74 -15.24
C ILE A 151 14.28 12.80 -13.98
N LEU A 152 14.71 11.65 -13.46
CA LEU A 152 15.53 11.58 -12.24
C LEU A 152 16.92 12.19 -12.47
N GLU A 153 17.55 11.90 -13.60
CA GLU A 153 18.87 12.45 -13.99
C GLU A 153 18.80 13.97 -14.16
N GLU A 154 17.82 14.49 -14.87
CA GLU A 154 17.60 15.93 -15.07
C GLU A 154 17.43 16.66 -13.73
N ASN A 155 16.70 16.08 -12.79
CA ASN A 155 16.46 16.67 -11.48
C ASN A 155 17.54 16.32 -10.45
N LYS A 156 18.59 15.58 -10.82
CA LYS A 156 19.62 15.06 -9.91
C LYS A 156 19.00 14.34 -8.71
N ALA A 157 17.99 13.53 -8.99
CA ALA A 157 17.17 12.85 -7.98
C ALA A 157 17.42 11.33 -7.98
N GLU A 158 17.18 10.72 -6.84
CA GLU A 158 17.22 9.28 -6.63
C GLU A 158 15.79 8.73 -6.48
N LEU A 159 15.45 7.71 -7.24
CA LEU A 159 14.16 7.03 -7.11
C LEU A 159 14.09 6.28 -5.77
N ILE A 160 13.10 6.61 -4.97
CA ILE A 160 12.74 5.87 -3.78
C ILE A 160 11.69 4.79 -4.10
N GLY A 161 10.75 5.12 -4.96
CA GLY A 161 9.80 4.15 -5.52
C GLY A 161 8.57 4.79 -6.13
N ILE A 162 8.01 4.10 -7.11
CA ILE A 162 6.64 4.35 -7.57
C ILE A 162 5.70 3.96 -6.43
N ARG A 163 4.61 4.73 -6.25
CA ARG A 163 3.66 4.55 -5.16
C ARG A 163 2.25 4.26 -5.63
N ASP A 164 1.96 4.52 -6.92
CA ASP A 164 0.71 4.19 -7.56
C ASP A 164 0.78 4.25 -9.07
N LEU A 165 -0.22 3.62 -9.70
CA LEU A 165 -0.51 3.70 -11.13
C LEU A 165 -2.03 3.86 -11.27
N TYR A 166 -2.46 4.88 -12.01
CA TYR A 166 -3.86 5.19 -12.24
C TYR A 166 -4.11 5.60 -13.69
N TYR A 167 -5.23 5.19 -14.28
CA TYR A 167 -5.60 5.55 -15.66
C TYR A 167 -6.91 6.31 -15.71
N GLU A 168 -6.89 7.44 -16.42
CA GLU A 168 -8.10 8.18 -16.78
C GLU A 168 -7.87 9.05 -18.02
N ASP A 169 -8.89 9.19 -18.85
CA ASP A 169 -8.93 10.12 -19.99
C ASP A 169 -7.72 9.99 -20.95
N ASN A 170 -7.31 8.76 -21.25
CA ASN A 170 -6.15 8.44 -22.08
C ASN A 170 -4.79 8.87 -21.50
N PHE A 171 -4.72 9.09 -20.18
CA PHE A 171 -3.49 9.32 -19.44
C PHE A 171 -3.26 8.26 -18.40
N LEU A 172 -2.01 7.82 -18.29
CA LEU A 172 -1.50 7.12 -17.12
C LEU A 172 -0.90 8.13 -16.14
N TYR A 173 -1.31 8.05 -14.90
CA TYR A 173 -0.75 8.80 -13.79
C TYR A 173 0.09 7.86 -12.94
N ILE A 174 1.24 8.33 -12.48
CA ILE A 174 2.04 7.65 -11.46
C ILE A 174 2.34 8.62 -10.33
N THR A 175 2.45 8.11 -9.13
CA THR A 175 3.08 8.83 -8.04
C THR A 175 4.48 8.30 -7.83
N MET A 176 5.43 9.20 -7.73
CA MET A 176 6.83 8.88 -7.58
C MET A 176 7.39 9.55 -6.33
N GLN A 177 7.84 8.73 -5.38
CA GLN A 177 8.66 9.19 -4.28
C GLN A 177 10.12 9.18 -4.73
N HIS A 178 10.79 10.29 -4.54
CA HIS A 178 12.20 10.45 -4.89
C HIS A 178 12.90 11.37 -3.89
N LYS A 179 14.21 11.37 -3.93
CA LYS A 179 15.07 12.25 -3.14
C LYS A 179 15.85 13.15 -4.09
N ASP A 180 15.79 14.43 -3.88
CA ASP A 180 16.62 15.43 -4.54
C ASP A 180 17.49 16.20 -3.50
N LYS A 181 18.05 17.36 -3.89
CA LYS A 181 18.86 18.20 -3.01
C LYS A 181 18.11 18.76 -1.79
N ASP A 182 16.79 18.93 -1.91
CA ASP A 182 15.93 19.50 -0.86
C ASP A 182 15.41 18.44 0.11
N GLY A 183 15.58 17.15 -0.23
CA GLY A 183 15.17 16.02 0.58
C GLY A 183 14.28 15.03 -0.14
N PHE A 184 13.56 14.24 0.64
CA PHE A 184 12.58 13.28 0.10
C PHE A 184 11.25 14.00 -0.18
N THR A 185 10.63 13.66 -1.29
CA THR A 185 9.33 14.20 -1.70
C THR A 185 8.51 13.14 -2.44
N VAL A 186 7.21 13.39 -2.62
CA VAL A 186 6.32 12.60 -3.47
C VAL A 186 5.55 13.53 -4.40
N ASN A 187 5.54 13.22 -5.69
CA ASN A 187 4.89 14.04 -6.71
C ASN A 187 4.08 13.14 -7.66
N VAL A 188 3.13 13.75 -8.38
CA VAL A 188 2.34 13.08 -9.41
C VAL A 188 2.91 13.41 -10.78
N TYR A 189 3.10 12.39 -11.59
CA TYR A 189 3.49 12.49 -12.99
C TYR A 189 2.41 11.87 -13.87
N ARG A 190 2.31 12.29 -15.13
CA ARG A 190 1.39 11.67 -16.08
C ARG A 190 2.05 11.48 -17.45
N ALA A 191 1.59 10.49 -18.18
CA ALA A 191 1.93 10.27 -19.57
C ALA A 191 0.67 9.99 -20.38
N LYS A 192 0.58 10.55 -21.59
CA LYS A 192 -0.43 10.08 -22.54
C LYS A 192 -0.12 8.65 -22.92
N ILE A 193 -1.17 7.81 -23.04
CA ILE A 193 -0.98 6.40 -23.42
C ILE A 193 -0.33 6.32 -24.79
N ASP A 194 0.81 5.64 -24.81
CA ASP A 194 1.51 5.19 -26.00
C ASP A 194 2.13 3.83 -25.71
N TYR A 195 1.78 2.83 -26.49
CA TYR A 195 2.25 1.45 -26.29
C TYR A 195 3.71 1.22 -26.69
N SER A 196 4.35 2.21 -27.32
CA SER A 196 5.77 2.19 -27.66
C SER A 196 6.65 2.82 -26.57
N GLU A 197 6.21 3.98 -26.04
CA GLU A 197 6.95 4.73 -25.03
C GLU A 197 6.01 5.63 -24.22
N LEU A 198 6.12 5.55 -22.88
CA LEU A 198 5.42 6.45 -21.96
C LEU A 198 6.33 7.64 -21.61
N LYS A 199 5.97 8.84 -22.07
CA LYS A 199 6.67 10.09 -21.75
C LYS A 199 5.98 10.79 -20.60
N PHE A 200 6.41 10.47 -19.39
CA PHE A 200 5.90 11.12 -18.17
C PHE A 200 6.34 12.57 -18.09
N GLU A 201 5.44 13.44 -17.71
CA GLU A 201 5.64 14.85 -17.36
C GLU A 201 5.15 15.09 -15.92
N LEU A 202 5.73 16.09 -15.25
CA LEU A 202 5.26 16.49 -13.92
C LEU A 202 3.83 17.01 -14.03
N PHE A 203 2.92 16.38 -13.31
CA PHE A 203 1.50 16.77 -13.27
C PHE A 203 1.19 17.65 -12.06
N PHE A 204 1.66 17.24 -10.86
CA PHE A 204 1.47 17.98 -9.63
C PHE A 204 2.67 17.82 -8.71
N LYS A 205 3.20 18.95 -8.24
CA LYS A 205 4.31 19.03 -7.28
C LYS A 205 3.73 19.34 -5.90
N THR A 206 4.00 18.49 -4.91
CA THR A 206 3.51 18.73 -3.53
C THR A 206 4.18 19.92 -2.87
N GLY A 207 5.43 20.21 -3.20
CA GLY A 207 6.24 21.21 -2.51
C GLY A 207 6.64 20.81 -1.09
N GLU A 208 6.29 19.60 -0.66
CA GLU A 208 6.60 19.06 0.67
C GLU A 208 7.88 18.24 0.62
N TYR A 209 8.78 18.50 1.58
CA TYR A 209 10.06 17.82 1.71
C TYR A 209 10.28 17.33 3.14
N TRP A 210 10.98 16.20 3.28
CA TRP A 210 11.38 15.65 4.57
C TRP A 210 12.82 15.12 4.53
N PRO A 211 13.58 15.25 5.64
CA PRO A 211 15.02 15.02 5.61
C PRO A 211 15.43 13.56 5.70
N THR A 212 14.59 12.70 6.26
CA THR A 212 14.94 11.31 6.56
C THR A 212 14.12 10.36 5.73
N TYR A 213 14.77 9.30 5.27
CA TYR A 213 14.09 8.24 4.55
C TYR A 213 12.94 7.63 5.37
N ASN A 214 11.79 7.50 4.75
CA ASN A 214 10.67 6.72 5.26
C ASN A 214 9.72 6.29 4.14
N VAL A 215 8.83 5.34 4.45
CA VAL A 215 7.82 4.80 3.53
C VAL A 215 6.41 5.33 3.79
N PHE A 216 6.26 6.31 4.68
CA PHE A 216 4.96 6.85 5.09
C PHE A 216 4.54 8.03 4.22
N SER A 217 4.67 7.87 2.90
CA SER A 217 4.38 8.93 1.92
C SER A 217 2.97 8.88 1.34
N GLY A 218 2.17 7.84 1.67
CA GLY A 218 0.92 7.60 0.98
C GLY A 218 1.17 7.35 -0.50
N GLY A 219 0.57 8.14 -1.36
CA GLY A 219 0.89 8.15 -2.79
C GLY A 219 -0.23 7.60 -3.67
N ARG A 220 -1.43 7.34 -3.14
CA ARG A 220 -2.55 6.77 -3.91
C ARG A 220 -3.27 7.83 -4.71
N ILE A 221 -3.66 7.47 -5.93
CA ILE A 221 -4.44 8.30 -6.84
C ILE A 221 -5.76 7.59 -7.15
N GLU A 222 -6.85 8.35 -7.22
CA GLU A 222 -8.16 7.82 -7.59
C GLU A 222 -8.95 8.89 -8.35
N LYS A 223 -9.91 8.48 -9.16
CA LYS A 223 -10.88 9.38 -9.77
C LYS A 223 -11.64 10.19 -8.72
N PHE A 224 -11.92 11.45 -9.02
CA PHE A 224 -12.80 12.26 -8.20
C PHE A 224 -13.65 13.21 -9.03
N LYS A 225 -14.95 12.90 -9.11
CA LYS A 225 -15.87 13.65 -9.98
C LYS A 225 -15.35 13.67 -11.44
N ASP A 226 -15.80 14.58 -12.25
CA ASP A 226 -15.49 14.53 -13.69
C ASP A 226 -14.16 15.19 -14.05
N SER A 227 -13.72 16.20 -13.29
CA SER A 227 -12.54 17.04 -13.62
C SER A 227 -11.38 16.91 -12.65
N LYS A 228 -11.49 16.11 -11.61
CA LYS A 228 -10.51 16.04 -10.52
C LYS A 228 -10.01 14.62 -10.30
N ILE A 229 -8.84 14.51 -9.70
CA ILE A 229 -8.31 13.28 -9.11
C ILE A 229 -8.09 13.48 -7.62
N LEU A 230 -8.23 12.42 -6.83
CA LEU A 230 -7.77 12.38 -5.45
C LEU A 230 -6.28 12.01 -5.41
N PHE A 231 -5.60 12.53 -4.41
CA PHE A 231 -4.24 12.16 -4.10
C PHE A 231 -4.04 12.09 -2.60
N SER A 232 -3.58 10.94 -2.11
CA SER A 232 -3.27 10.74 -0.69
C SER A 232 -1.80 10.98 -0.41
N ILE A 233 -1.51 11.70 0.68
CA ILE A 233 -0.15 12.03 1.09
C ILE A 233 0.01 11.66 2.55
N GLY A 234 0.99 10.81 2.87
CA GLY A 234 1.26 10.39 4.23
C GLY A 234 2.00 11.46 5.05
N TYR A 235 2.10 11.23 6.36
CA TYR A 235 2.69 12.21 7.29
C TYR A 235 4.22 12.28 7.24
N SER A 236 4.87 11.32 6.61
CA SER A 236 6.32 11.27 6.39
C SER A 236 7.18 11.47 7.65
N LYS A 237 6.70 10.95 8.80
CA LYS A 237 7.30 11.11 10.14
C LYS A 237 7.39 12.55 10.66
N LYS A 238 6.65 13.46 10.06
CA LYS A 238 6.45 14.82 10.60
C LYS A 238 5.15 14.85 11.39
N TYR A 239 5.20 14.45 12.66
CA TYR A 239 4.03 14.15 13.50
C TYR A 239 3.02 15.29 13.61
N GLU A 240 3.45 16.55 13.52
CA GLU A 240 2.57 17.70 13.70
C GLU A 240 1.86 18.15 12.41
N THR A 241 2.38 17.72 11.25
CA THR A 241 1.86 18.15 9.95
C THR A 241 0.46 17.60 9.63
N PRO A 242 0.04 16.38 10.04
CA PRO A 242 -1.31 15.91 9.76
C PRO A 242 -2.40 16.81 10.30
N GLN A 243 -2.18 17.46 11.44
CA GLN A 243 -3.13 18.40 12.05
C GLN A 243 -2.99 19.84 11.53
N ASN A 244 -1.92 20.15 10.81
CA ASN A 244 -1.73 21.46 10.20
C ASN A 244 -2.35 21.51 8.79
N LYS A 245 -3.49 22.21 8.63
CA LYS A 245 -4.19 22.34 7.34
C LYS A 245 -3.36 23.04 6.24
N ARG A 246 -2.25 23.71 6.57
CA ARG A 246 -1.36 24.38 5.60
C ARG A 246 -0.32 23.44 4.98
N SER A 247 -0.04 22.29 5.58
CA SER A 247 0.84 21.27 5.04
C SER A 247 0.03 20.23 4.28
N LEU A 248 0.57 19.71 3.19
CA LEU A 248 -0.03 18.60 2.45
C LEU A 248 0.29 17.23 3.06
N LEU A 249 1.21 17.14 4.03
CA LEU A 249 1.54 15.89 4.70
C LEU A 249 0.40 15.44 5.64
N GLY A 250 0.01 14.17 5.52
CA GLY A 250 -1.10 13.58 6.26
C GLY A 250 -2.47 14.04 5.76
N LYS A 251 -2.62 14.18 4.45
CA LYS A 251 -3.83 14.68 3.77
C LYS A 251 -4.30 13.78 2.65
N ILE A 252 -5.59 13.86 2.38
CA ILE A 252 -6.17 13.52 1.08
C ILE A 252 -6.64 14.83 0.45
N ILE A 253 -6.20 15.08 -0.76
CA ILE A 253 -6.55 16.27 -1.54
C ILE A 253 -7.22 15.87 -2.86
N SER A 254 -8.01 16.76 -3.42
CA SER A 254 -8.42 16.68 -4.82
C SER A 254 -7.61 17.66 -5.66
N ILE A 255 -7.23 17.27 -6.87
CA ILE A 255 -6.47 18.09 -7.80
C ILE A 255 -7.29 18.25 -9.08
N ASP A 256 -7.53 19.47 -9.50
CA ASP A 256 -8.18 19.74 -10.78
C ASP A 256 -7.25 19.40 -11.94
N LYS A 257 -7.71 18.59 -12.89
CA LYS A 257 -6.90 18.07 -13.99
C LYS A 257 -6.42 19.15 -14.94
N LYS A 258 -7.13 20.28 -15.05
CA LYS A 258 -6.80 21.38 -15.95
C LYS A 258 -5.94 22.46 -15.28
N THR A 259 -6.41 22.97 -14.14
CA THR A 259 -5.77 24.12 -13.46
C THR A 259 -4.64 23.70 -12.54
N LYS A 260 -4.59 22.43 -12.10
CA LYS A 260 -3.69 21.89 -11.08
C LYS A 260 -3.92 22.47 -9.67
N ASN A 261 -4.96 23.28 -9.48
CA ASN A 261 -5.35 23.73 -8.17
C ASN A 261 -5.83 22.51 -7.33
N TYR A 262 -5.55 22.55 -6.05
CA TYR A 262 -5.97 21.50 -5.14
C TYR A 262 -6.94 22.03 -4.06
N GLU A 263 -7.75 21.11 -3.54
CA GLU A 263 -8.63 21.35 -2.41
C GLU A 263 -8.38 20.27 -1.35
N LEU A 264 -8.40 20.67 -0.08
CA LEU A 264 -8.30 19.73 1.03
C LEU A 264 -9.61 18.94 1.18
N ILE A 265 -9.51 17.62 1.08
CA ILE A 265 -10.64 16.69 1.21
C ILE A 265 -10.75 16.15 2.63
N SER A 266 -9.62 15.75 3.21
CA SER A 266 -9.54 15.29 4.61
C SER A 266 -8.11 15.43 5.14
N TYR A 267 -7.97 15.39 6.45
CA TYR A 267 -6.66 15.53 7.11
C TYR A 267 -6.58 14.65 8.37
N GLY A 268 -5.43 14.67 9.04
CA GLY A 268 -5.19 13.80 10.18
C GLY A 268 -4.91 12.36 9.77
N HIS A 269 -4.33 12.13 8.57
CA HIS A 269 -3.94 10.83 8.08
C HIS A 269 -2.50 10.48 8.43
N ARG A 270 -2.25 9.20 8.70
CA ARG A 270 -0.90 8.69 8.94
C ARG A 270 -0.23 8.23 7.65
N ASN A 271 -0.71 7.17 7.05
CA ASN A 271 -0.12 6.57 5.85
C ASN A 271 -1.17 5.81 5.03
N PRO A 272 -1.99 6.52 4.26
CA PRO A 272 -3.00 5.90 3.41
C PRO A 272 -2.36 5.01 2.33
N GLN A 273 -2.85 3.76 2.20
CA GLN A 273 -2.33 2.76 1.28
C GLN A 273 -3.36 2.21 0.31
N GLY A 274 -4.64 2.48 0.52
CA GLY A 274 -5.73 2.26 -0.40
C GLY A 274 -6.60 3.49 -0.47
N LEU A 275 -7.19 3.76 -1.64
CA LEU A 275 -8.04 4.93 -1.88
C LEU A 275 -9.08 4.57 -2.93
N HIS A 276 -10.35 4.84 -2.65
CA HIS A 276 -11.44 4.62 -3.60
C HIS A 276 -12.57 5.62 -3.42
N TYR A 277 -13.13 6.12 -4.52
CA TYR A 277 -14.25 7.05 -4.52
C TYR A 277 -15.54 6.39 -5.04
N LEU A 278 -16.50 6.25 -4.18
CA LEU A 278 -17.85 5.76 -4.50
C LEU A 278 -18.71 6.92 -4.99
N ASN A 279 -18.65 7.22 -6.29
CA ASN A 279 -19.33 8.37 -6.87
C ASN A 279 -20.85 8.38 -6.58
N LYS A 280 -21.53 7.24 -6.70
CA LYS A 280 -22.98 7.12 -6.43
C LYS A 280 -23.38 7.48 -4.99
N HIS A 281 -22.50 7.22 -4.06
CA HIS A 281 -22.73 7.42 -2.62
C HIS A 281 -22.07 8.69 -2.08
N ASN A 282 -21.22 9.31 -2.91
CA ASN A 282 -20.39 10.46 -2.52
C ASN A 282 -19.55 10.17 -1.28
N ILE A 283 -18.91 8.98 -1.26
CA ILE A 283 -18.07 8.49 -0.16
C ILE A 283 -16.66 8.25 -0.69
N ILE A 284 -15.65 8.70 0.05
CA ILE A 284 -14.26 8.28 -0.17
C ILE A 284 -13.92 7.24 0.90
N ILE A 285 -13.38 6.12 0.47
CA ILE A 285 -12.87 5.07 1.33
C ILE A 285 -11.36 5.09 1.25
N ASN A 286 -10.69 5.07 2.40
CA ASN A 286 -9.25 4.84 2.44
C ASN A 286 -8.89 3.79 3.49
N THR A 287 -7.81 3.05 3.20
CA THR A 287 -7.14 2.21 4.18
C THR A 287 -5.85 2.89 4.61
N GLU A 288 -5.49 2.80 5.87
CA GLU A 288 -4.22 3.38 6.34
C GLU A 288 -3.55 2.59 7.45
N HIS A 289 -2.22 2.61 7.43
CA HIS A 289 -1.43 2.00 8.49
C HIS A 289 -1.48 2.81 9.78
N GLY A 290 -1.81 2.16 10.86
CA GLY A 290 -1.55 2.65 12.21
C GLY A 290 -0.07 2.53 12.61
N PRO A 291 0.27 2.93 13.84
CA PRO A 291 1.58 2.62 14.43
C PRO A 291 1.67 1.11 14.75
N LYS A 292 2.11 0.71 15.92
CA LYS A 292 2.08 -0.70 16.32
C LYS A 292 0.65 -1.11 16.68
N GLY A 293 -0.10 -1.66 15.73
CA GLY A 293 -1.56 -1.83 15.78
C GLY A 293 -2.30 -0.63 15.17
N GLY A 294 -3.64 -0.71 15.13
CA GLY A 294 -4.49 0.39 14.70
C GLY A 294 -4.41 0.71 13.21
N ASP A 295 -4.26 -0.30 12.34
CA ASP A 295 -4.55 -0.14 10.92
C ASP A 295 -6.05 0.12 10.76
N GLU A 296 -6.44 0.99 9.83
CA GLU A 296 -7.81 1.51 9.74
C GLU A 296 -8.40 1.40 8.34
N ILE A 297 -9.72 1.23 8.29
CA ILE A 297 -10.55 1.48 7.12
C ILE A 297 -11.42 2.70 7.46
N ASN A 298 -11.24 3.76 6.70
CA ASN A 298 -11.87 5.04 6.93
C ASN A 298 -12.89 5.35 5.84
N PHE A 299 -14.08 5.82 6.25
CA PHE A 299 -15.13 6.29 5.35
C PHE A 299 -15.30 7.79 5.54
N ASN A 300 -15.05 8.55 4.47
CA ASN A 300 -15.30 9.97 4.41
C ASN A 300 -16.61 10.21 3.65
N PHE A 301 -17.68 10.44 4.37
CA PHE A 301 -18.97 10.86 3.82
C PHE A 301 -18.91 12.34 3.48
N LEU A 302 -18.86 12.68 2.20
CA LEU A 302 -18.72 14.05 1.72
C LEU A 302 -20.03 14.85 1.88
N LYS A 303 -20.53 14.92 3.12
CA LYS A 303 -21.79 15.60 3.49
C LYS A 303 -21.55 17.01 4.03
N ASN A 304 -20.37 17.26 4.58
CA ASN A 304 -20.04 18.51 5.26
C ASN A 304 -19.20 19.42 4.37
N SER A 305 -19.31 20.74 4.58
CA SER A 305 -18.44 21.73 3.92
C SER A 305 -17.01 21.72 4.44
N GLU A 306 -16.81 21.34 5.72
CA GLU A 306 -15.50 21.26 6.34
C GLU A 306 -14.85 19.88 6.13
N PRO A 307 -13.57 19.84 5.76
CA PRO A 307 -12.83 18.61 5.65
C PRO A 307 -12.77 17.84 6.97
N PRO A 308 -13.13 16.55 7.01
CA PRO A 308 -13.07 15.75 8.23
C PRO A 308 -11.63 15.49 8.67
N ASN A 309 -11.46 15.35 10.00
CA ASN A 309 -10.19 15.04 10.65
C ASN A 309 -10.18 13.59 11.13
N PHE A 310 -9.21 12.79 10.67
CA PHE A 310 -9.05 11.39 11.05
C PHE A 310 -8.07 11.15 12.20
N GLY A 311 -7.69 12.20 12.92
CA GLY A 311 -7.14 12.19 14.27
C GLY A 311 -5.63 12.00 14.39
N TRP A 312 -4.92 11.42 13.42
CA TRP A 312 -3.48 11.19 13.55
C TRP A 312 -2.69 12.51 13.74
N PRO A 313 -1.72 12.61 14.68
CA PRO A 313 -1.28 11.59 15.65
C PRO A 313 -1.99 11.69 17.02
N VAL A 314 -2.95 12.58 17.17
CA VAL A 314 -3.62 12.86 18.44
C VAL A 314 -4.42 11.66 18.92
N SER A 315 -5.10 10.99 17.99
CA SER A 315 -5.86 9.77 18.25
C SER A 315 -5.38 8.61 17.39
N SER A 316 -5.39 7.40 17.90
CA SER A 316 -5.12 6.15 17.19
C SER A 316 -5.43 4.93 18.06
N TYR A 317 -5.85 3.83 17.44
CA TYR A 317 -6.03 2.53 18.09
C TYR A 317 -4.72 1.74 18.29
N GLY A 318 -3.63 2.20 17.71
CA GLY A 318 -2.30 1.63 17.90
C GLY A 318 -1.59 2.14 19.14
N VAL A 319 -0.34 1.67 19.31
CA VAL A 319 0.59 2.13 20.34
C VAL A 319 1.92 2.53 19.69
N PRO A 320 2.76 3.35 20.34
CA PRO A 320 4.03 3.79 19.77
C PRO A 320 4.94 2.62 19.38
N TYR A 321 5.81 2.83 18.40
CA TYR A 321 6.93 1.92 18.21
C TYR A 321 7.98 2.10 19.32
N PRO A 322 8.79 1.07 19.61
CA PRO A 322 9.89 1.18 20.58
C PRO A 322 10.79 2.37 20.25
N GLY A 323 10.96 3.26 21.23
CA GLY A 323 11.76 4.49 21.12
C GLY A 323 10.96 5.74 20.70
N GLU A 324 9.68 5.60 20.42
CA GLU A 324 8.77 6.72 20.11
C GLU A 324 7.86 7.07 21.31
N GLU A 325 7.83 6.24 22.37
CA GLU A 325 6.89 6.34 23.48
C GLU A 325 6.91 7.73 24.13
N LYS A 326 8.12 8.24 24.39
CA LYS A 326 8.32 9.50 25.09
C LYS A 326 7.68 10.70 24.38
N ILE A 327 7.83 10.79 23.04
CA ILE A 327 7.25 11.90 22.27
C ILE A 327 5.72 11.88 22.29
N PHE A 328 5.12 10.67 22.23
CA PHE A 328 3.68 10.53 22.28
C PHE A 328 3.11 10.82 23.68
N GLU A 329 3.80 10.41 24.73
CA GLU A 329 3.44 10.67 26.12
C GLU A 329 3.53 12.17 26.43
N GLU A 330 4.64 12.84 26.12
CA GLU A 330 4.84 14.27 26.34
C GLU A 330 3.79 15.14 25.61
N LYS A 331 3.35 14.70 24.43
CA LYS A 331 2.33 15.42 23.64
C LYS A 331 0.89 15.01 24.00
N GLY A 332 0.70 13.98 24.81
CA GLY A 332 -0.62 13.41 25.12
C GLY A 332 -1.34 12.87 23.88
N TRP A 333 -0.61 12.30 22.94
CA TRP A 333 -1.10 11.73 21.69
C TRP A 333 -1.44 10.24 21.81
N LEU A 334 -1.98 9.66 20.75
CA LEU A 334 -2.50 8.28 20.65
C LEU A 334 -3.62 7.99 21.65
N LYS A 335 -4.49 8.97 21.85
CA LYS A 335 -5.74 8.78 22.57
C LYS A 335 -6.60 7.73 21.88
N LYS A 336 -7.27 6.89 22.66
CA LYS A 336 -8.21 5.89 22.13
C LYS A 336 -9.55 6.55 21.84
N SER A 337 -10.32 5.92 20.91
CA SER A 337 -11.61 6.42 20.43
C SER A 337 -11.47 7.78 19.73
N HIS A 338 -11.60 7.76 18.41
CA HIS A 338 -11.46 8.97 17.60
C HIS A 338 -12.61 9.94 17.88
N ASP A 339 -13.84 9.45 17.95
CA ASP A 339 -15.04 10.26 18.16
C ASP A 339 -15.09 10.94 19.55
N GLU A 340 -14.68 10.23 20.62
CA GLU A 340 -14.56 10.84 21.97
C GLU A 340 -13.54 12.00 22.02
N ASN A 341 -12.62 12.04 21.06
CA ASN A 341 -11.62 13.09 20.92
C ASN A 341 -11.96 14.09 19.80
N GLY A 342 -13.17 14.04 19.24
CA GLY A 342 -13.66 14.97 18.23
C GLY A 342 -13.13 14.71 16.81
N PHE A 343 -12.72 13.49 16.50
CA PHE A 343 -12.25 13.07 15.19
C PHE A 343 -13.21 12.07 14.53
N ASN A 344 -13.05 11.86 13.23
CA ASN A 344 -13.81 10.86 12.50
C ASN A 344 -13.38 9.45 12.89
N GLU A 345 -14.36 8.63 13.31
CA GLU A 345 -14.13 7.24 13.66
C GLU A 345 -13.94 6.37 12.44
N PRO A 346 -12.93 5.45 12.40
CA PRO A 346 -12.83 4.45 11.35
C PRO A 346 -14.00 3.46 11.42
N ILE A 347 -14.50 3.00 10.27
CA ILE A 347 -15.52 1.93 10.25
C ILE A 347 -14.96 0.62 10.77
N ARG A 348 -13.66 0.43 10.67
CA ARG A 348 -12.92 -0.72 11.16
C ARG A 348 -11.48 -0.36 11.51
N TYR A 349 -11.00 -0.90 12.62
CA TYR A 349 -9.57 -0.88 12.98
C TYR A 349 -9.06 -2.27 13.35
N TYR A 350 -7.76 -2.49 13.22
CA TYR A 350 -7.11 -3.78 13.48
C TYR A 350 -5.99 -3.65 14.51
N THR A 351 -6.17 -4.34 15.63
CA THR A 351 -5.15 -4.48 16.67
C THR A 351 -5.06 -5.95 17.08
N PRO A 352 -3.95 -6.63 16.73
CA PRO A 352 -2.73 -6.14 16.11
C PRO A 352 -2.90 -5.71 14.65
N SER A 353 -1.96 -4.87 14.12
CA SER A 353 -1.89 -4.49 12.70
C SER A 353 -1.89 -5.70 11.79
N ILE A 354 -2.65 -5.64 10.72
CA ILE A 354 -2.64 -6.61 9.63
C ILE A 354 -1.65 -6.23 8.51
N GLY A 355 -1.08 -5.02 8.56
CA GLY A 355 -0.30 -4.45 7.45
C GLY A 355 -1.23 -4.15 6.28
N ILE A 356 -2.30 -3.41 6.55
CA ILE A 356 -3.35 -3.06 5.59
C ILE A 356 -2.75 -2.37 4.36
N SER A 357 -3.27 -2.67 3.16
CA SER A 357 -2.76 -2.10 1.92
C SER A 357 -3.92 -1.69 1.02
N GLU A 358 -3.90 -2.09 -0.24
CA GLU A 358 -4.90 -1.73 -1.25
C GLU A 358 -6.31 -2.21 -0.90
N LEU A 359 -7.29 -1.50 -1.40
CA LEU A 359 -8.70 -1.89 -1.32
C LEU A 359 -9.35 -1.90 -2.71
N VAL A 360 -10.31 -2.78 -2.90
CA VAL A 360 -11.17 -2.83 -4.08
C VAL A 360 -12.62 -2.95 -3.62
N TYR A 361 -13.48 -2.10 -4.16
CA TYR A 361 -14.91 -2.16 -3.92
C TYR A 361 -15.63 -2.99 -4.99
N LEU A 362 -16.48 -3.92 -4.56
CA LEU A 362 -17.36 -4.70 -5.42
C LEU A 362 -18.82 -4.32 -5.16
N PRO A 363 -19.48 -3.60 -6.09
CA PRO A 363 -20.85 -3.18 -5.91
C PRO A 363 -21.82 -4.36 -6.00
N LYS A 364 -22.96 -4.24 -5.31
CA LYS A 364 -24.04 -5.27 -5.27
C LYS A 364 -24.48 -5.76 -6.65
N GLY A 365 -24.46 -4.90 -7.67
CA GLY A 365 -24.78 -5.29 -9.04
C GLY A 365 -23.77 -6.21 -9.72
N LYS A 366 -22.59 -6.41 -9.12
CA LYS A 366 -21.51 -7.31 -9.60
C LYS A 366 -21.22 -8.45 -8.64
N SER A 367 -21.76 -8.43 -7.42
CA SER A 367 -21.56 -9.49 -6.43
C SER A 367 -22.57 -10.63 -6.65
N PRO A 368 -22.19 -11.89 -6.39
CA PRO A 368 -23.07 -13.06 -6.60
C PRO A 368 -24.32 -13.07 -5.73
N ASP A 369 -24.28 -12.47 -4.55
CA ASP A 369 -25.37 -12.44 -3.57
C ASP A 369 -26.10 -11.08 -3.48
N GLY A 370 -25.79 -10.15 -4.41
CA GLY A 370 -26.42 -8.85 -4.46
C GLY A 370 -26.07 -7.95 -3.28
N LYS A 371 -24.90 -8.12 -2.66
CA LYS A 371 -24.40 -7.32 -1.54
C LYS A 371 -23.15 -6.51 -1.89
N GLU A 372 -22.87 -5.50 -1.10
CA GLU A 372 -21.70 -4.64 -1.24
C GLU A 372 -20.49 -5.26 -0.54
N TYR A 373 -19.33 -5.25 -1.18
CA TYR A 373 -18.09 -5.80 -0.60
C TYR A 373 -16.89 -4.86 -0.76
N LEU A 374 -16.01 -4.90 0.24
CA LEU A 374 -14.63 -4.45 0.12
C LEU A 374 -13.69 -5.66 0.17
N PHE A 375 -12.74 -5.68 -0.75
CA PHE A 375 -11.58 -6.57 -0.70
C PHE A 375 -10.39 -5.75 -0.23
N VAL A 376 -9.82 -6.10 0.91
CA VAL A 376 -8.72 -5.36 1.52
C VAL A 376 -7.52 -6.27 1.63
N SER A 377 -6.41 -5.86 1.03
CA SER A 377 -5.18 -6.67 1.08
C SER A 377 -4.38 -6.41 2.36
N SER A 378 -3.74 -7.46 2.84
CA SER A 378 -2.89 -7.46 4.03
C SER A 378 -1.50 -7.96 3.70
N LEU A 379 -0.50 -7.09 3.91
CA LEU A 379 0.92 -7.44 3.70
C LEU A 379 1.43 -8.42 4.76
N ARG A 380 0.93 -8.29 5.99
CA ARG A 380 1.41 -9.08 7.13
C ARG A 380 0.81 -10.47 7.20
N ALA A 381 -0.49 -10.57 6.91
CA ALA A 381 -1.18 -11.85 6.89
C ALA A 381 -1.05 -12.56 5.53
N ALA A 382 -0.50 -11.88 4.50
CA ALA A 382 -0.46 -12.35 3.12
C ALA A 382 -1.85 -12.83 2.66
N SER A 383 -2.90 -12.07 3.02
CA SER A 383 -4.31 -12.43 2.87
C SER A 383 -5.09 -11.30 2.23
N ILE A 384 -6.28 -11.62 1.76
CA ILE A 384 -7.29 -10.66 1.35
C ILE A 384 -8.46 -10.79 2.31
N TYR A 385 -8.82 -9.71 2.97
CA TYR A 385 -10.02 -9.62 3.80
C TYR A 385 -11.22 -9.33 2.90
N VAL A 386 -12.26 -10.12 3.03
CA VAL A 386 -13.53 -9.96 2.29
C VAL A 386 -14.55 -9.39 3.26
N ILE A 387 -14.80 -8.11 3.15
CA ILE A 387 -15.66 -7.36 4.07
C ILE A 387 -16.99 -7.09 3.42
N LYS A 388 -18.07 -7.60 4.02
CA LYS A 388 -19.44 -7.38 3.57
C LYS A 388 -20.01 -6.14 4.24
N LEU A 389 -20.55 -5.22 3.44
CA LEU A 389 -21.16 -3.98 3.93
C LEU A 389 -22.69 -4.06 3.87
N ASN A 390 -23.35 -3.22 4.68
CA ASN A 390 -24.79 -2.95 4.52
C ASN A 390 -25.06 -2.07 3.30
N ASP A 391 -26.33 -1.91 2.92
CA ASP A 391 -26.73 -1.15 1.73
C ASP A 391 -26.48 0.37 1.90
N GLU A 392 -26.47 0.88 3.14
CA GLU A 392 -26.17 2.26 3.49
C GLU A 392 -24.66 2.57 3.51
N LEU A 393 -23.82 1.55 3.42
CA LEU A 393 -22.36 1.63 3.48
C LEU A 393 -21.81 2.26 4.79
N ASP A 394 -22.51 2.11 5.88
CA ASP A 394 -22.08 2.65 7.19
C ASP A 394 -21.77 1.58 8.24
N LYS A 395 -21.95 0.29 7.87
CA LYS A 395 -21.70 -0.84 8.76
C LYS A 395 -21.09 -2.03 8.04
N ILE A 396 -20.19 -2.71 8.74
CA ILE A 396 -19.68 -4.03 8.35
C ILE A 396 -20.66 -5.08 8.87
N LEU A 397 -21.17 -5.91 7.96
CA LEU A 397 -22.07 -7.03 8.28
C LEU A 397 -21.30 -8.31 8.55
N ASP A 398 -20.20 -8.52 7.83
CA ASP A 398 -19.36 -9.72 7.96
C ASP A 398 -17.94 -9.45 7.44
N GLU A 399 -16.97 -10.21 7.94
CA GLU A 399 -15.55 -10.13 7.55
C GLU A 399 -14.94 -11.53 7.51
N ASP A 400 -14.30 -11.89 6.38
CA ASP A 400 -13.67 -13.20 6.15
C ASP A 400 -12.20 -13.06 5.71
#